data_f78c397ec63ad8330b6e22627514a5bc
#
_entry.id   f78c397ec63ad8330b6e22627514a5bc
#
_cell.length_a   1.000
_cell.length_b   1.000
_cell.length_c   1.000
_cell.angle_alpha   90.00
_cell.angle_beta   90.00
_cell.angle_gamma   90.00
#
_symmetry.space_group_name_H-M   'P 1'
#
loop_
_entity.id
_entity.type
_entity.pdbx_description
1 polymer ?
#
loop_
_entity_poly.entity_id
_entity_poly.type
_entity_poly.pdbx_seq_one_letter_code
_entity_poly.pdbx_strand_id
1 'polypeptide(L)'
;PQPGWALIQSSSACVQLVSTGVYNTAMIRVESCAMRADLKGKTLFVTGASRGIGRAIALRAARDGANVVVAAKTDRKHPKLPGTIHETVEEIEAAGGHGLAIRLDIRDDAAVTEAVDQAIQHFGGLDIVINNASAIMLKGTSELPLNRYDLMFDVNVRGSYVMSRACIPHLQKAANPHVLNLSPPLNLNPVWFKDHVAYTIAKYGMSMCVLGMAEEFRQDGIAFNALWPRTVIATAAISILDDAVKPENCRTPEIMADAAHAILRQDARRCTGRFFLDEDVLRATGTRDFDRYAVKPGAPLMRDLFLD
;
A
#
# COMPACT_ATOMS: atom_id res chain seq x y z
N PRO A 1 1.39 24.82 -40.41
CA PRO A 1 0.18 24.08 -40.16
C PRO A 1 0.25 23.47 -38.75
N GLN A 2 -0.59 24.03 -37.88
CA GLN A 2 -0.72 23.53 -36.53
C GLN A 2 -1.68 22.33 -36.54
N PRO A 3 -1.47 21.29 -35.73
CA PRO A 3 -2.44 20.21 -35.55
C PRO A 3 -3.58 20.70 -34.66
N GLY A 4 -4.81 20.68 -35.21
CA GLY A 4 -6.03 21.07 -34.52
C GLY A 4 -6.42 20.04 -33.47
N TRP A 5 -6.75 20.52 -32.27
CA TRP A 5 -7.44 19.76 -31.26
C TRP A 5 -8.93 19.67 -31.60
N ALA A 6 -9.41 18.51 -31.96
CA ALA A 6 -10.83 18.27 -32.17
C ALA A 6 -11.54 18.20 -30.84
N LEU A 7 -12.48 19.10 -30.59
CA LEU A 7 -13.45 19.03 -29.50
C LEU A 7 -14.39 17.87 -29.74
N ILE A 8 -14.31 16.85 -28.90
CA ILE A 8 -15.35 15.81 -28.80
C ILE A 8 -16.43 16.36 -27.86
N GLN A 9 -17.54 16.78 -28.45
CA GLN A 9 -18.78 17.01 -27.70
C GLN A 9 -19.43 15.66 -27.43
N SER A 10 -19.57 15.27 -26.17
CA SER A 10 -20.52 14.27 -25.73
C SER A 10 -21.33 14.79 -24.55
N SER A 11 -22.61 14.60 -24.65
CA SER A 11 -23.74 15.11 -23.88
C SER A 11 -23.70 14.87 -22.39
N SER A 12 -24.06 15.93 -21.66
CA SER A 12 -24.88 16.00 -20.43
C SER A 12 -24.71 14.94 -19.35
N ALA A 13 -23.85 15.22 -18.36
CA ALA A 13 -24.20 15.05 -16.95
C ALA A 13 -23.31 15.99 -16.11
N CYS A 14 -23.94 16.86 -15.43
CA CYS A 14 -23.56 17.91 -14.52
C CYS A 14 -22.18 17.76 -13.85
N VAL A 15 -21.17 18.49 -14.32
CA VAL A 15 -19.99 18.86 -13.55
C VAL A 15 -20.02 20.36 -13.36
N GLN A 16 -20.59 20.80 -12.24
CA GLN A 16 -20.31 22.16 -11.76
C GLN A 16 -18.93 22.18 -11.12
N LEU A 17 -17.95 22.66 -11.88
CA LEU A 17 -16.68 23.12 -11.33
C LEU A 17 -16.91 24.43 -10.60
N VAL A 18 -17.03 24.39 -9.30
CA VAL A 18 -16.87 25.58 -8.45
C VAL A 18 -15.39 25.71 -8.15
N SER A 19 -14.73 26.64 -8.86
CA SER A 19 -13.38 27.06 -8.54
C SER A 19 -13.42 27.96 -7.31
N THR A 20 -13.03 27.44 -6.16
CA THR A 20 -12.47 28.23 -5.06
C THR A 20 -11.50 27.35 -4.31
N GLY A 21 -10.28 27.86 -4.23
CA GLY A 21 -9.08 27.45 -3.56
C GLY A 21 -9.10 26.35 -2.52
N VAL A 22 -7.96 25.67 -2.47
CA VAL A 22 -7.53 24.68 -1.48
C VAL A 22 -8.24 23.34 -1.59
N TYR A 23 -7.47 22.32 -1.92
CA TYR A 23 -7.89 20.91 -1.95
C TYR A 23 -8.70 20.57 -0.70
N ASN A 24 -10.00 20.53 -0.89
CA ASN A 24 -10.96 20.12 0.12
C ASN A 24 -10.73 18.63 0.36
N THR A 25 -10.25 18.29 1.54
CA THR A 25 -10.28 16.93 2.09
C THR A 25 -11.76 16.55 2.19
N ALA A 26 -12.37 16.13 1.08
CA ALA A 26 -13.67 15.53 1.10
C ALA A 26 -13.57 14.31 2.04
N MET A 27 -14.17 14.44 3.23
CA MET A 27 -14.38 13.30 4.11
C MET A 27 -15.01 12.20 3.27
N ILE A 28 -14.22 11.17 2.99
CA ILE A 28 -14.65 10.02 2.21
C ILE A 28 -15.73 9.34 3.06
N ARG A 29 -17.00 9.60 2.75
CA ARG A 29 -18.05 8.70 3.18
C ARG A 29 -17.72 7.36 2.54
N VAL A 30 -17.28 6.41 3.34
CA VAL A 30 -17.30 5.00 2.97
C VAL A 30 -18.79 4.69 2.84
N GLU A 31 -19.32 4.85 1.62
CA GLU A 31 -20.67 4.36 1.35
C GLU A 31 -20.64 2.87 1.65
N SER A 32 -21.70 2.35 2.28
CA SER A 32 -21.84 0.94 2.61
C SER A 32 -21.96 0.15 1.31
N CYS A 33 -20.83 -0.01 0.62
CA CYS A 33 -20.73 -0.92 -0.51
C CYS A 33 -20.79 -2.33 0.07
N ALA A 34 -21.66 -3.18 -0.47
CA ALA A 34 -21.76 -4.58 -0.04
C ALA A 34 -20.35 -5.22 -0.11
N MET A 35 -19.75 -5.45 1.06
CA MET A 35 -18.45 -6.12 1.14
C MET A 35 -18.59 -7.56 0.68
N ARG A 36 -17.65 -8.06 -0.11
CA ARG A 36 -17.54 -9.47 -0.42
C ARG A 36 -17.21 -10.26 0.84
N ALA A 37 -17.52 -11.56 0.87
CA ALA A 37 -17.49 -12.33 2.11
C ALA A 37 -16.08 -12.40 2.75
N ASP A 38 -15.06 -12.79 1.98
CA ASP A 38 -13.68 -12.99 2.44
C ASP A 38 -12.68 -12.97 1.26
N LEU A 39 -11.42 -13.28 1.54
CA LEU A 39 -10.35 -13.43 0.55
C LEU A 39 -10.02 -14.90 0.24
N LYS A 40 -10.89 -15.84 0.59
CA LYS A 40 -10.67 -17.26 0.38
C LYS A 40 -10.37 -17.58 -1.09
N GLY A 41 -9.26 -18.29 -1.32
CA GLY A 41 -8.80 -18.68 -2.66
C GLY A 41 -8.34 -17.52 -3.55
N LYS A 42 -8.28 -16.29 -3.01
CA LYS A 42 -7.70 -15.13 -3.73
C LYS A 42 -6.19 -15.17 -3.64
N THR A 43 -5.52 -14.81 -4.74
CA THR A 43 -4.06 -14.75 -4.79
C THR A 43 -3.60 -13.31 -4.60
N LEU A 44 -2.81 -13.08 -3.54
CA LEU A 44 -2.20 -11.80 -3.21
C LEU A 44 -0.70 -11.83 -3.49
N PHE A 45 -0.15 -10.83 -4.17
CA PHE A 45 1.29 -10.59 -4.27
C PHE A 45 1.67 -9.43 -3.33
N VAL A 46 2.43 -9.72 -2.27
CA VAL A 46 2.78 -8.73 -1.25
C VAL A 46 4.28 -8.45 -1.28
N THR A 47 4.66 -7.22 -1.66
CA THR A 47 6.06 -6.79 -1.67
C THR A 47 6.51 -6.33 -0.27
N GLY A 48 7.75 -6.64 0.11
CA GLY A 48 8.27 -6.30 1.45
C GLY A 48 7.59 -7.06 2.59
N ALA A 49 7.11 -8.30 2.33
CA ALA A 49 6.28 -9.06 3.25
C ALA A 49 7.05 -9.93 4.26
N SER A 50 8.39 -9.85 4.33
CA SER A 50 9.17 -10.61 5.32
C SER A 50 9.00 -10.12 6.76
N ARG A 51 8.38 -8.97 6.99
CA ARG A 51 8.15 -8.35 8.33
C ARG A 51 7.15 -7.20 8.27
N GLY A 52 6.84 -6.64 9.46
CA GLY A 52 6.07 -5.39 9.61
C GLY A 52 4.69 -5.43 8.98
N ILE A 53 4.29 -4.33 8.34
CA ILE A 53 2.96 -4.15 7.76
C ILE A 53 2.69 -5.19 6.66
N GLY A 54 3.65 -5.44 5.76
CA GLY A 54 3.47 -6.41 4.67
C GLY A 54 3.21 -7.83 5.20
N ARG A 55 3.97 -8.28 6.21
CA ARG A 55 3.73 -9.56 6.88
C ARG A 55 2.36 -9.60 7.57
N ALA A 56 1.97 -8.54 8.28
CA ALA A 56 0.67 -8.49 8.95
C ALA A 56 -0.49 -8.58 7.94
N ILE A 57 -0.42 -7.88 6.79
CA ILE A 57 -1.41 -7.98 5.71
C ILE A 57 -1.46 -9.40 5.15
N ALA A 58 -0.31 -10.03 4.91
CA ALA A 58 -0.19 -11.40 4.43
C ALA A 58 -0.89 -12.39 5.37
N LEU A 59 -0.60 -12.31 6.68
CA LEU A 59 -1.21 -13.16 7.70
C LEU A 59 -2.72 -12.91 7.86
N ARG A 60 -3.16 -11.66 7.71
CA ARG A 60 -4.60 -11.34 7.77
C ARG A 60 -5.35 -11.99 6.62
N ALA A 61 -4.81 -11.95 5.41
CA ALA A 61 -5.39 -12.61 4.24
C ALA A 61 -5.36 -14.15 4.38
N ALA A 62 -4.26 -14.70 4.92
CA ALA A 62 -4.11 -16.13 5.16
C ALA A 62 -5.21 -16.71 6.07
N ARG A 63 -5.66 -15.96 7.07
CA ARG A 63 -6.78 -16.37 7.96
C ARG A 63 -8.10 -16.59 7.24
N ASP A 64 -8.28 -15.99 6.07
CA ASP A 64 -9.43 -16.23 5.20
C ASP A 64 -9.22 -17.45 4.26
N GLY A 65 -8.02 -18.05 4.24
CA GLY A 65 -7.63 -19.10 3.30
C GLY A 65 -7.17 -18.56 1.94
N ALA A 66 -6.52 -17.40 1.92
CA ALA A 66 -5.94 -16.82 0.70
C ALA A 66 -4.61 -17.48 0.31
N ASN A 67 -4.27 -17.37 -0.98
CA ASN A 67 -2.94 -17.65 -1.52
C ASN A 67 -2.09 -16.38 -1.42
N VAL A 68 -0.89 -16.44 -0.86
CA VAL A 68 -0.06 -15.27 -0.63
C VAL A 68 1.36 -15.46 -1.13
N VAL A 69 1.78 -14.64 -2.09
CA VAL A 69 3.17 -14.51 -2.50
C VAL A 69 3.86 -13.54 -1.54
N VAL A 70 4.84 -14.04 -0.80
CA VAL A 70 5.67 -13.29 0.13
C VAL A 70 6.96 -12.89 -0.57
N ALA A 71 7.00 -11.68 -1.12
CA ALA A 71 8.13 -11.20 -1.89
C ALA A 71 8.96 -10.18 -1.13
N ALA A 72 10.24 -10.48 -0.88
CA ALA A 72 11.20 -9.54 -0.29
C ALA A 72 12.65 -9.99 -0.54
N LYS A 73 13.61 -9.11 -0.24
CA LYS A 73 15.05 -9.43 -0.35
C LYS A 73 15.57 -10.34 0.76
N THR A 74 14.86 -10.40 1.89
CA THR A 74 15.32 -11.09 3.09
C THR A 74 14.88 -12.56 3.05
N ASP A 75 15.74 -13.42 2.49
CA ASP A 75 15.56 -14.87 2.42
C ASP A 75 16.26 -15.62 3.57
N ARG A 76 17.20 -14.97 4.25
CA ARG A 76 17.97 -15.51 5.38
C ARG A 76 17.83 -14.61 6.60
N LYS A 77 17.99 -15.21 7.79
CA LYS A 77 17.98 -14.45 9.05
C LYS A 77 19.03 -13.34 9.05
N HIS A 78 18.60 -12.14 9.41
CA HIS A 78 19.48 -10.99 9.53
C HIS A 78 19.76 -10.72 11.02
N PRO A 79 21.03 -10.42 11.43
CA PRO A 79 21.37 -10.27 12.86
C PRO A 79 20.58 -9.18 13.60
N LYS A 80 20.15 -8.13 12.87
CA LYS A 80 19.50 -6.95 13.46
C LYS A 80 18.02 -6.81 13.09
N LEU A 81 17.51 -7.58 12.12
CA LEU A 81 16.15 -7.43 11.62
C LEU A 81 15.41 -8.76 11.72
N PRO A 82 14.25 -8.81 12.36
CA PRO A 82 13.47 -10.03 12.47
C PRO A 82 12.80 -10.40 11.13
N GLY A 83 12.50 -11.67 10.97
CA GLY A 83 11.66 -12.19 9.91
C GLY A 83 12.37 -12.38 8.56
N THR A 84 11.98 -13.46 7.90
CA THR A 84 12.37 -13.83 6.53
C THR A 84 11.11 -14.12 5.71
N ILE A 85 11.26 -14.25 4.39
CA ILE A 85 10.15 -14.66 3.52
C ILE A 85 9.67 -16.08 3.87
N HIS A 86 10.58 -16.97 4.28
CA HIS A 86 10.26 -18.35 4.63
C HIS A 86 9.50 -18.45 5.95
N GLU A 87 9.97 -17.75 7.01
CA GLU A 87 9.23 -17.68 8.28
C GLU A 87 7.81 -17.12 8.10
N THR A 88 7.64 -16.11 7.23
CA THR A 88 6.30 -15.58 6.94
C THR A 88 5.43 -16.60 6.22
N VAL A 89 5.98 -17.42 5.31
CA VAL A 89 5.23 -18.49 4.65
C VAL A 89 4.80 -19.55 5.64
N GLU A 90 5.68 -20.00 6.54
CA GLU A 90 5.34 -20.96 7.61
C GLU A 90 4.16 -20.44 8.47
N GLU A 91 4.16 -19.15 8.80
CA GLU A 91 3.08 -18.53 9.56
C GLU A 91 1.76 -18.40 8.75
N ILE A 92 1.84 -18.15 7.43
CA ILE A 92 0.69 -18.14 6.52
C ILE A 92 0.03 -19.51 6.50
N GLU A 93 0.80 -20.57 6.35
CA GLU A 93 0.30 -21.94 6.36
C GLU A 93 -0.33 -22.31 7.71
N ALA A 94 0.32 -21.96 8.82
CA ALA A 94 -0.22 -22.13 10.15
C ALA A 94 -1.53 -21.34 10.38
N ALA A 95 -1.73 -20.22 9.68
CA ALA A 95 -2.94 -19.42 9.73
C ALA A 95 -4.08 -19.93 8.83
N GLY A 96 -3.85 -20.96 8.00
CA GLY A 96 -4.84 -21.58 7.12
C GLY A 96 -4.83 -21.07 5.67
N GLY A 97 -3.84 -20.25 5.28
CA GLY A 97 -3.59 -19.84 3.92
C GLY A 97 -2.58 -20.72 3.19
N HIS A 98 -2.21 -20.31 1.98
CA HIS A 98 -1.16 -20.97 1.18
C HIS A 98 -0.08 -19.94 0.83
N GLY A 99 1.17 -20.22 1.18
CA GLY A 99 2.28 -19.29 1.01
C GLY A 99 3.24 -19.67 -0.11
N LEU A 100 3.77 -18.67 -0.83
CA LEU A 100 4.90 -18.82 -1.76
C LEU A 100 5.97 -17.77 -1.44
N ALA A 101 7.16 -18.23 -1.03
CA ALA A 101 8.28 -17.34 -0.77
C ALA A 101 9.05 -17.05 -2.06
N ILE A 102 9.20 -15.77 -2.42
CA ILE A 102 10.00 -15.33 -3.57
C ILE A 102 11.01 -14.30 -3.12
N ARG A 103 12.31 -14.58 -3.31
CA ARG A 103 13.35 -13.59 -3.10
C ARG A 103 13.33 -12.58 -4.24
N LEU A 104 13.01 -11.32 -3.92
CA LEU A 104 12.81 -10.26 -4.90
C LEU A 104 13.44 -8.94 -4.46
N ASP A 105 14.25 -8.34 -5.33
CA ASP A 105 14.54 -6.91 -5.31
C ASP A 105 13.67 -6.22 -6.36
N ILE A 106 12.70 -5.42 -5.94
CA ILE A 106 11.74 -4.77 -6.86
C ILE A 106 12.35 -3.71 -7.78
N ARG A 107 13.65 -3.42 -7.63
CA ARG A 107 14.41 -2.54 -8.52
C ARG A 107 14.84 -3.24 -9.82
N ASP A 108 14.83 -4.56 -9.81
CA ASP A 108 15.18 -5.39 -10.97
C ASP A 108 13.92 -5.80 -11.73
N ASP A 109 13.73 -5.24 -12.92
CA ASP A 109 12.54 -5.43 -13.74
C ASP A 109 12.39 -6.87 -14.25
N ALA A 110 13.51 -7.51 -14.58
CA ALA A 110 13.49 -8.89 -15.04
C ALA A 110 13.09 -9.82 -13.90
N ALA A 111 13.66 -9.60 -12.70
CA ALA A 111 13.30 -10.35 -11.50
C ALA A 111 11.83 -10.13 -11.10
N VAL A 112 11.28 -8.92 -11.28
CA VAL A 112 9.85 -8.66 -11.03
C VAL A 112 8.99 -9.47 -11.98
N THR A 113 9.29 -9.48 -13.28
CA THR A 113 8.55 -10.24 -14.27
C THR A 113 8.59 -11.73 -13.96
N GLU A 114 9.77 -12.27 -13.68
CA GLU A 114 9.95 -13.69 -13.32
C GLU A 114 9.18 -14.05 -12.03
N ALA A 115 9.20 -13.18 -11.04
CA ALA A 115 8.47 -13.39 -9.79
C ALA A 115 6.94 -13.45 -10.00
N VAL A 116 6.40 -12.60 -10.88
CA VAL A 116 4.98 -12.62 -11.25
C VAL A 116 4.66 -13.91 -11.99
N ASP A 117 5.48 -14.33 -12.96
CA ASP A 117 5.29 -15.57 -13.70
C ASP A 117 5.32 -16.81 -12.78
N GLN A 118 6.25 -16.86 -11.82
CA GLN A 118 6.30 -17.90 -10.78
C GLN A 118 5.03 -17.93 -9.94
N ALA A 119 4.51 -16.77 -9.53
CA ALA A 119 3.26 -16.69 -8.77
C ALA A 119 2.06 -17.22 -9.57
N ILE A 120 1.96 -16.84 -10.85
CA ILE A 120 0.90 -17.31 -11.75
C ILE A 120 1.00 -18.81 -12.00
N GLN A 121 2.22 -19.32 -12.23
CA GLN A 121 2.46 -20.75 -12.42
C GLN A 121 2.05 -21.56 -11.19
N HIS A 122 2.31 -21.02 -9.99
CA HIS A 122 2.05 -21.73 -8.74
C HIS A 122 0.57 -21.70 -8.32
N PHE A 123 -0.09 -20.55 -8.43
CA PHE A 123 -1.45 -20.35 -7.94
C PHE A 123 -2.52 -20.26 -9.03
N GLY A 124 -2.14 -20.24 -10.31
CA GLY A 124 -3.06 -20.21 -11.45
C GLY A 124 -3.62 -18.82 -11.79
N GLY A 125 -3.35 -17.78 -10.99
CA GLY A 125 -3.85 -16.42 -11.23
C GLY A 125 -3.41 -15.42 -10.17
N LEU A 126 -3.77 -14.15 -10.38
CA LEU A 126 -3.46 -13.05 -9.45
C LEU A 126 -4.67 -12.12 -9.33
N ASP A 127 -5.13 -11.90 -8.10
CA ASP A 127 -6.27 -11.04 -7.81
C ASP A 127 -5.86 -9.68 -7.20
N ILE A 128 -4.77 -9.66 -6.41
CA ILE A 128 -4.43 -8.51 -5.56
C ILE A 128 -2.91 -8.27 -5.55
N VAL A 129 -2.52 -7.00 -5.62
CA VAL A 129 -1.13 -6.57 -5.44
C VAL A 129 -1.04 -5.59 -4.27
N ILE A 130 -0.10 -5.83 -3.35
CA ILE A 130 0.22 -4.92 -2.25
C ILE A 130 1.62 -4.37 -2.44
N ASN A 131 1.72 -3.11 -2.86
CA ASN A 131 2.96 -2.35 -2.96
C ASN A 131 3.33 -1.79 -1.59
N ASN A 132 3.98 -2.64 -0.76
CA ASN A 132 4.39 -2.28 0.59
C ASN A 132 5.91 -2.13 0.72
N ALA A 133 6.73 -2.72 -0.15
CA ALA A 133 8.17 -2.53 -0.11
C ALA A 133 8.52 -1.03 -0.16
N SER A 134 9.36 -0.56 0.78
CA SER A 134 9.69 0.85 0.91
C SER A 134 11.13 1.02 1.42
N ALA A 135 11.76 2.10 0.99
CA ALA A 135 12.98 2.65 1.56
C ALA A 135 12.68 4.01 2.19
N ILE A 136 13.29 4.27 3.34
CA ILE A 136 13.10 5.51 4.11
C ILE A 136 14.44 6.09 4.53
N MET A 137 14.56 7.42 4.41
CA MET A 137 15.57 8.23 5.07
C MET A 137 15.02 9.65 5.25
N LEU A 138 14.81 10.04 6.50
CA LEU A 138 14.31 11.36 6.86
C LEU A 138 15.51 12.30 7.11
N LYS A 139 16.04 12.86 6.03
CA LYS A 139 17.15 13.82 6.06
C LYS A 139 16.84 15.02 5.17
N GLY A 140 17.26 16.19 5.63
CA GLY A 140 17.19 17.43 4.85
C GLY A 140 18.00 17.37 3.57
N THR A 141 17.70 18.26 2.63
CA THR A 141 18.27 18.25 1.27
C THR A 141 19.80 18.29 1.27
N SER A 142 20.42 19.08 2.17
CA SER A 142 21.88 19.22 2.25
C SER A 142 22.58 18.02 2.90
N GLU A 143 21.85 17.18 3.65
CA GLU A 143 22.41 16.07 4.43
C GLU A 143 22.16 14.70 3.79
N LEU A 144 21.22 14.63 2.84
CA LEU A 144 20.82 13.36 2.22
C LEU A 144 21.87 12.91 1.21
N PRO A 145 22.50 11.73 1.40
CA PRO A 145 23.39 11.16 0.37
C PRO A 145 22.58 10.79 -0.89
N LEU A 146 23.10 11.12 -2.09
CA LEU A 146 22.39 10.89 -3.35
C LEU A 146 22.07 9.40 -3.60
N ASN A 147 22.95 8.48 -3.19
CA ASN A 147 22.65 7.05 -3.29
C ASN A 147 21.45 6.61 -2.45
N ARG A 148 21.08 7.37 -1.42
CA ARG A 148 19.87 7.12 -0.61
C ARG A 148 18.64 7.76 -1.26
N TYR A 149 18.83 8.91 -1.92
CA TYR A 149 17.82 9.49 -2.78
C TYR A 149 17.44 8.48 -3.89
N ASP A 150 18.43 8.00 -4.65
CA ASP A 150 18.21 7.02 -5.71
C ASP A 150 17.51 5.77 -5.19
N LEU A 151 17.98 5.23 -4.05
CA LEU A 151 17.36 4.06 -3.43
C LEU A 151 15.88 4.28 -3.10
N MET A 152 15.51 5.45 -2.56
CA MET A 152 14.10 5.74 -2.22
C MET A 152 13.24 5.84 -3.49
N PHE A 153 13.75 6.45 -4.55
CA PHE A 153 13.02 6.55 -5.81
C PHE A 153 12.91 5.21 -6.53
N ASP A 154 13.98 4.44 -6.57
CA ASP A 154 14.00 3.12 -7.19
C ASP A 154 13.04 2.14 -6.49
N VAL A 155 13.02 2.14 -5.16
CA VAL A 155 12.16 1.22 -4.39
C VAL A 155 10.73 1.71 -4.34
N ASN A 156 10.50 2.98 -3.94
CA ASN A 156 9.15 3.45 -3.64
C ASN A 156 8.39 3.80 -4.93
N VAL A 157 8.97 4.61 -5.81
CA VAL A 157 8.29 5.09 -7.02
C VAL A 157 8.36 4.06 -8.13
N ARG A 158 9.60 3.81 -8.60
CA ARG A 158 9.84 2.91 -9.73
C ARG A 158 9.40 1.49 -9.42
N GLY A 159 9.73 0.97 -8.25
CA GLY A 159 9.37 -0.38 -7.84
C GLY A 159 7.86 -0.59 -7.78
N SER A 160 7.08 0.37 -7.23
CA SER A 160 5.62 0.29 -7.22
C SER A 160 5.02 0.34 -8.64
N TYR A 161 5.59 1.18 -9.52
CA TYR A 161 5.16 1.28 -10.91
C TYR A 161 5.43 -0.02 -11.68
N VAL A 162 6.67 -0.54 -11.61
CA VAL A 162 7.09 -1.76 -12.33
C VAL A 162 6.30 -2.97 -11.85
N MET A 163 6.11 -3.11 -10.53
CA MET A 163 5.33 -4.21 -9.95
C MET A 163 3.87 -4.16 -10.42
N SER A 164 3.25 -2.99 -10.36
CA SER A 164 1.88 -2.81 -10.85
C SER A 164 1.78 -3.15 -12.34
N ARG A 165 2.67 -2.60 -13.16
CA ARG A 165 2.72 -2.84 -14.62
C ARG A 165 2.83 -4.33 -14.95
N ALA A 166 3.71 -5.08 -14.28
CA ALA A 166 3.89 -6.50 -14.51
C ALA A 166 2.64 -7.32 -14.17
N CYS A 167 1.86 -6.86 -13.18
CA CYS A 167 0.67 -7.57 -12.72
C CYS A 167 -0.62 -7.26 -13.51
N ILE A 168 -0.71 -6.11 -14.20
CA ILE A 168 -1.92 -5.66 -14.92
C ILE A 168 -2.51 -6.74 -15.84
N PRO A 169 -1.74 -7.44 -16.71
CA PRO A 169 -2.31 -8.44 -17.62
C PRO A 169 -3.00 -9.62 -16.90
N HIS A 170 -2.61 -9.87 -15.65
CA HIS A 170 -3.18 -10.92 -14.81
C HIS A 170 -4.38 -10.41 -14.02
N LEU A 171 -4.29 -9.17 -13.49
CA LEU A 171 -5.38 -8.49 -12.80
C LEU A 171 -6.61 -8.27 -13.69
N GLN A 172 -6.42 -8.01 -14.98
CA GLN A 172 -7.50 -7.89 -15.96
C GLN A 172 -8.36 -9.16 -16.07
N LYS A 173 -7.81 -10.33 -15.69
CA LYS A 173 -8.51 -11.62 -15.68
C LYS A 173 -9.22 -11.93 -14.36
N ALA A 174 -8.95 -11.13 -13.32
CA ALA A 174 -9.51 -11.35 -11.99
C ALA A 174 -10.92 -10.79 -11.87
N ALA A 175 -11.76 -11.42 -11.06
CA ALA A 175 -13.15 -10.99 -10.87
C ALA A 175 -13.29 -9.72 -10.02
N ASN A 176 -12.31 -9.41 -9.18
CA ASN A 176 -12.29 -8.24 -8.29
C ASN A 176 -10.85 -7.79 -8.03
N PRO A 177 -10.16 -7.25 -9.06
CA PRO A 177 -8.75 -6.96 -8.96
C PRO A 177 -8.45 -5.69 -8.17
N HIS A 178 -7.47 -5.76 -7.26
CA HIS A 178 -7.01 -4.62 -6.46
C HIS A 178 -5.50 -4.44 -6.50
N VAL A 179 -5.08 -3.19 -6.59
CA VAL A 179 -3.72 -2.75 -6.27
C VAL A 179 -3.80 -1.80 -5.09
N LEU A 180 -3.10 -2.11 -3.99
CA LEU A 180 -3.05 -1.28 -2.80
C LEU A 180 -1.62 -0.81 -2.55
N ASN A 181 -1.40 0.50 -2.62
CA ASN A 181 -0.12 1.13 -2.32
C ASN A 181 -0.09 1.57 -0.85
N LEU A 182 0.96 1.23 -0.11
CA LEU A 182 1.21 1.76 1.23
C LEU A 182 1.82 3.16 1.08
N SER A 183 0.97 4.14 0.78
CA SER A 183 1.36 5.52 0.49
C SER A 183 0.35 6.53 1.03
N PRO A 184 0.80 7.77 1.36
CA PRO A 184 -0.02 8.76 2.05
C PRO A 184 -1.01 9.46 1.12
N PRO A 185 -2.04 10.12 1.68
CA PRO A 185 -2.79 11.13 0.95
C PRO A 185 -1.86 12.28 0.53
N LEU A 186 -2.18 12.93 -0.59
CA LEU A 186 -1.39 14.07 -1.09
C LEU A 186 -1.72 15.33 -0.29
N ASN A 187 -0.85 15.70 0.61
CA ASN A 187 -0.92 16.92 1.39
C ASN A 187 0.21 17.86 0.96
N LEU A 188 -0.12 18.95 0.25
CA LEU A 188 0.86 19.89 -0.30
C LEU A 188 1.29 20.98 0.68
N ASN A 189 0.93 20.86 1.96
CA ASN A 189 1.45 21.78 2.99
C ASN A 189 2.98 21.67 3.04
N PRO A 190 3.72 22.79 2.90
CA PRO A 190 5.18 22.79 2.91
C PRO A 190 5.82 22.14 4.15
N VAL A 191 5.12 22.06 5.25
CA VAL A 191 5.59 21.40 6.49
C VAL A 191 5.97 19.94 6.26
N TRP A 192 5.28 19.26 5.34
CA TRP A 192 5.53 17.85 5.00
C TRP A 192 6.71 17.65 4.05
N PHE A 193 7.28 18.74 3.53
CA PHE A 193 8.47 18.69 2.67
C PHE A 193 9.73 19.16 3.39
N LYS A 194 9.57 20.08 4.33
CA LYS A 194 10.62 20.90 4.91
C LYS A 194 11.89 20.14 5.33
N ASP A 195 11.77 19.00 6.01
CA ASP A 195 12.91 18.34 6.63
C ASP A 195 13.28 17.00 5.94
N HIS A 196 12.49 16.60 4.91
CA HIS A 196 12.68 15.31 4.23
C HIS A 196 12.10 15.29 2.79
N VAL A 197 12.43 16.32 2.01
CA VAL A 197 11.91 16.52 0.64
C VAL A 197 11.95 15.26 -0.21
N ALA A 198 13.08 14.55 -0.24
CA ALA A 198 13.25 13.36 -1.06
C ALA A 198 12.31 12.21 -0.67
N TYR A 199 12.13 11.97 0.63
CA TYR A 199 11.20 10.96 1.11
C TYR A 199 9.75 11.31 0.78
N THR A 200 9.36 12.57 0.99
CA THR A 200 8.01 13.07 0.66
C THR A 200 7.71 12.88 -0.82
N ILE A 201 8.61 13.31 -1.71
CA ILE A 201 8.42 13.16 -3.17
C ILE A 201 8.34 11.66 -3.53
N ALA A 202 9.20 10.83 -2.97
CA ALA A 202 9.18 9.39 -3.25
C ALA A 202 7.87 8.73 -2.79
N LYS A 203 7.35 9.07 -1.61
CA LYS A 203 6.06 8.55 -1.13
C LYS A 203 4.88 9.10 -1.93
N TYR A 204 4.92 10.39 -2.29
CA TYR A 204 3.90 10.99 -3.17
C TYR A 204 3.95 10.44 -4.59
N GLY A 205 5.12 10.05 -5.10
CA GLY A 205 5.23 9.33 -6.37
C GLY A 205 4.42 8.03 -6.39
N MET A 206 4.44 7.25 -5.28
CA MET A 206 3.55 6.07 -5.14
C MET A 206 2.07 6.48 -5.17
N SER A 207 1.72 7.58 -4.53
CA SER A 207 0.35 8.11 -4.48
C SER A 207 -0.11 8.64 -5.84
N MET A 208 0.78 9.26 -6.60
CA MET A 208 0.51 9.69 -7.98
C MET A 208 0.28 8.51 -8.92
N CYS A 209 0.98 7.38 -8.73
CA CYS A 209 0.68 6.14 -9.44
C CYS A 209 -0.76 5.67 -9.16
N VAL A 210 -1.25 5.80 -7.93
CA VAL A 210 -2.64 5.47 -7.60
C VAL A 210 -3.62 6.33 -8.40
N LEU A 211 -3.42 7.66 -8.46
CA LEU A 211 -4.29 8.57 -9.20
C LEU A 211 -4.32 8.24 -10.69
N GLY A 212 -3.13 8.13 -11.31
CA GLY A 212 -3.02 7.90 -12.74
C GLY A 212 -3.57 6.54 -13.15
N MET A 213 -3.12 5.47 -12.49
CA MET A 213 -3.52 4.10 -12.83
C MET A 213 -4.99 3.80 -12.49
N ALA A 214 -5.56 4.43 -11.46
CA ALA A 214 -6.98 4.28 -11.15
C ALA A 214 -7.88 4.77 -12.30
N GLU A 215 -7.48 5.83 -12.99
CA GLU A 215 -8.24 6.35 -14.13
C GLU A 215 -7.91 5.57 -15.41
N GLU A 216 -6.63 5.27 -15.66
CA GLU A 216 -6.16 4.53 -16.82
C GLU A 216 -6.84 3.14 -16.94
N PHE A 217 -6.94 2.40 -15.84
CA PHE A 217 -7.51 1.04 -15.80
C PHE A 217 -8.95 0.98 -15.27
N ARG A 218 -9.67 2.10 -15.27
CA ARG A 218 -11.06 2.17 -14.82
C ARG A 218 -11.98 1.24 -15.62
N GLN A 219 -11.80 1.20 -16.93
CA GLN A 219 -12.61 0.36 -17.82
C GLN A 219 -12.32 -1.14 -17.62
N ASP A 220 -11.10 -1.49 -17.26
CA ASP A 220 -10.70 -2.85 -16.91
C ASP A 220 -11.27 -3.27 -15.54
N GLY A 221 -11.75 -2.32 -14.75
CA GLY A 221 -12.31 -2.56 -13.42
C GLY A 221 -11.26 -2.91 -12.38
N ILE A 222 -9.99 -2.50 -12.59
CA ILE A 222 -8.91 -2.68 -11.63
C ILE A 222 -8.93 -1.51 -10.65
N ALA A 223 -9.06 -1.82 -9.36
CA ALA A 223 -8.98 -0.81 -8.32
C ALA A 223 -7.53 -0.48 -7.97
N PHE A 224 -7.17 0.79 -8.00
CA PHE A 224 -5.92 1.30 -7.45
C PHE A 224 -6.23 2.23 -6.29
N ASN A 225 -5.76 1.89 -5.10
CA ASN A 225 -6.00 2.66 -3.88
C ASN A 225 -4.71 2.81 -3.06
N ALA A 226 -4.73 3.79 -2.15
CA ALA A 226 -3.67 3.99 -1.17
C ALA A 226 -4.19 3.75 0.24
N LEU A 227 -3.32 3.25 1.12
CA LEU A 227 -3.58 3.12 2.56
C LEU A 227 -2.41 3.70 3.34
N TRP A 228 -2.70 4.56 4.31
CA TRP A 228 -1.72 5.18 5.19
C TRP A 228 -2.15 5.06 6.66
N PRO A 229 -1.21 4.88 7.60
CA PRO A 229 -1.57 4.83 9.01
C PRO A 229 -1.85 6.23 9.56
N ARG A 230 -2.83 6.35 10.44
CA ARG A 230 -3.10 7.61 11.18
C ARG A 230 -2.05 7.88 12.23
N THR A 231 -1.52 6.83 12.81
CA THR A 231 -0.48 6.90 13.85
C THR A 231 0.68 6.00 13.48
N VAL A 232 1.87 6.32 13.95
CA VAL A 232 3.08 5.55 13.67
C VAL A 232 2.88 4.07 14.02
N ILE A 233 3.34 3.20 13.13
CA ILE A 233 3.24 1.74 13.30
C ILE A 233 4.56 1.17 13.82
N ALA A 234 4.49 0.37 14.88
CA ALA A 234 5.62 -0.31 15.49
C ALA A 234 6.22 -1.37 14.54
N THR A 235 7.16 -0.97 13.72
CA THR A 235 7.89 -1.82 12.78
C THR A 235 9.40 -1.63 12.96
N ALA A 236 10.19 -2.48 12.32
CA ALA A 236 11.65 -2.31 12.31
C ALA A 236 12.10 -0.97 11.68
N ALA A 237 11.25 -0.28 10.95
CA ALA A 237 11.54 1.05 10.40
C ALA A 237 11.62 2.13 11.50
N ILE A 238 10.99 1.94 12.66
CA ILE A 238 11.06 2.89 13.78
C ILE A 238 12.51 3.09 14.25
N SER A 239 13.32 2.03 14.26
CA SER A 239 14.72 2.13 14.67
C SER A 239 15.58 3.05 13.78
N ILE A 240 15.03 3.47 12.62
CA ILE A 240 15.67 4.44 11.70
C ILE A 240 15.27 5.88 12.07
N LEU A 241 14.20 6.05 12.87
CA LEU A 241 13.64 7.35 13.23
C LEU A 241 14.26 7.96 14.49
N ASP A 242 15.40 7.43 14.97
CA ASP A 242 16.09 7.79 16.20
C ASP A 242 15.17 7.71 17.45
N ASP A 243 15.61 8.23 18.58
CA ASP A 243 14.85 8.24 19.85
C ASP A 243 13.56 9.08 19.83
N ALA A 244 13.25 9.72 18.68
CA ALA A 244 12.06 10.57 18.54
C ALA A 244 10.75 9.76 18.61
N VAL A 245 10.78 8.46 18.24
CA VAL A 245 9.60 7.60 18.26
C VAL A 245 9.78 6.46 19.25
N LYS A 246 9.01 6.48 20.32
CA LYS A 246 8.98 5.39 21.29
C LYS A 246 7.99 4.32 20.84
N PRO A 247 8.36 3.01 20.88
CA PRO A 247 7.45 1.94 20.50
C PRO A 247 6.10 1.97 21.22
N GLU A 248 6.09 2.39 22.49
CA GLU A 248 4.87 2.51 23.31
C GLU A 248 3.88 3.57 22.80
N ASN A 249 4.34 4.55 21.99
CA ASN A 249 3.51 5.58 21.35
C ASN A 249 3.02 5.18 19.95
N CYS A 250 3.15 3.91 19.61
CA CYS A 250 2.80 3.37 18.29
C CYS A 250 1.63 2.40 18.36
N ARG A 251 1.07 2.12 17.20
CA ARG A 251 0.17 0.98 16.99
C ARG A 251 0.90 -0.20 16.38
N THR A 252 0.33 -1.37 16.57
CA THR A 252 0.83 -2.62 15.97
C THR A 252 0.43 -2.70 14.48
N PRO A 253 1.16 -3.46 13.65
CA PRO A 253 0.86 -3.60 12.22
C PRO A 253 -0.53 -4.18 11.91
N GLU A 254 -1.18 -4.80 12.87
CA GLU A 254 -2.51 -5.43 12.72
C GLU A 254 -3.59 -4.42 12.33
N ILE A 255 -3.48 -3.14 12.74
CA ILE A 255 -4.45 -2.12 12.33
C ILE A 255 -4.40 -1.90 10.81
N MET A 256 -3.19 -1.86 10.23
CA MET A 256 -3.01 -1.73 8.79
C MET A 256 -3.50 -2.98 8.04
N ALA A 257 -3.29 -4.15 8.63
CA ALA A 257 -3.73 -5.42 8.07
C ALA A 257 -5.26 -5.53 8.02
N ASP A 258 -5.96 -5.18 9.09
CA ASP A 258 -7.42 -5.18 9.15
C ASP A 258 -8.02 -4.11 8.22
N ALA A 259 -7.40 -2.92 8.14
CA ALA A 259 -7.83 -1.88 7.21
C ALA A 259 -7.62 -2.29 5.75
N ALA A 260 -6.46 -2.85 5.40
CA ALA A 260 -6.20 -3.39 4.07
C ALA A 260 -7.22 -4.48 3.70
N HIS A 261 -7.48 -5.42 4.59
CA HIS A 261 -8.48 -6.46 4.39
C HIS A 261 -9.88 -5.89 4.11
N ALA A 262 -10.30 -4.86 4.85
CA ALA A 262 -11.58 -4.20 4.63
C ALA A 262 -11.66 -3.50 3.25
N ILE A 263 -10.56 -2.90 2.78
CA ILE A 263 -10.47 -2.26 1.45
C ILE A 263 -10.55 -3.32 0.34
N LEU A 264 -9.78 -4.39 0.44
CA LEU A 264 -9.66 -5.44 -0.58
C LEU A 264 -10.94 -6.25 -0.80
N ARG A 265 -11.86 -6.20 0.14
CA ARG A 265 -13.19 -6.82 0.07
C ARG A 265 -14.25 -5.93 -0.58
N GLN A 266 -13.95 -4.68 -0.89
CA GLN A 266 -14.87 -3.79 -1.59
C GLN A 266 -14.94 -4.15 -3.08
N ASP A 267 -15.99 -3.69 -3.75
CA ASP A 267 -16.11 -3.82 -5.20
C ASP A 267 -15.07 -2.92 -5.89
N ALA A 268 -14.15 -3.53 -6.64
CA ALA A 268 -13.06 -2.84 -7.32
C ALA A 268 -13.55 -1.74 -8.28
N ARG A 269 -14.69 -1.96 -8.96
CA ARG A 269 -15.27 -0.98 -9.90
C ARG A 269 -15.80 0.27 -9.21
N ARG A 270 -16.11 0.19 -7.92
CA ARG A 270 -16.68 1.29 -7.12
C ARG A 270 -15.68 1.93 -6.18
N CYS A 271 -14.64 1.19 -5.81
CA CYS A 271 -13.65 1.60 -4.83
C CYS A 271 -12.27 1.71 -5.49
N THR A 272 -12.02 2.79 -6.23
CA THR A 272 -10.75 3.05 -6.90
C THR A 272 -10.39 4.54 -6.84
N GLY A 273 -9.10 4.86 -6.90
CA GLY A 273 -8.56 6.23 -6.84
C GLY A 273 -8.62 6.88 -5.47
N ARG A 274 -8.75 6.09 -4.40
CA ARG A 274 -8.96 6.60 -3.04
C ARG A 274 -7.70 6.50 -2.18
N PHE A 275 -7.60 7.45 -1.25
CA PHE A 275 -6.57 7.51 -0.22
C PHE A 275 -7.22 7.26 1.14
N PHE A 276 -6.92 6.13 1.73
CA PHE A 276 -7.51 5.69 2.98
C PHE A 276 -6.57 5.90 4.17
N LEU A 277 -7.16 6.23 5.31
CA LEU A 277 -6.52 6.09 6.61
C LEU A 277 -7.07 4.86 7.32
N ASP A 278 -6.20 4.11 7.96
CA ASP A 278 -6.53 2.86 8.64
C ASP A 278 -7.70 2.97 9.60
N GLU A 279 -7.67 3.96 10.51
CA GLU A 279 -8.77 4.19 11.46
C GLU A 279 -10.10 4.52 10.77
N ASP A 280 -10.07 5.35 9.71
CA ASP A 280 -11.30 5.78 9.05
C ASP A 280 -11.98 4.58 8.37
N VAL A 281 -11.18 3.72 7.73
CA VAL A 281 -11.68 2.46 7.16
C VAL A 281 -12.31 1.58 8.24
N LEU A 282 -11.61 1.37 9.34
CA LEU A 282 -12.08 0.50 10.40
C LEU A 282 -13.30 1.07 11.14
N ARG A 283 -13.35 2.40 11.36
CA ARG A 283 -14.56 3.06 11.90
C ARG A 283 -15.77 2.85 11.00
N ALA A 284 -15.60 2.96 9.69
CA ALA A 284 -16.66 2.75 8.71
C ALA A 284 -17.16 1.29 8.68
N THR A 285 -16.30 0.33 9.04
CA THR A 285 -16.67 -1.09 9.17
C THR A 285 -17.20 -1.46 10.56
N GLY A 286 -17.35 -0.48 11.46
CA GLY A 286 -17.97 -0.68 12.77
C GLY A 286 -17.02 -0.86 13.94
N THR A 287 -15.70 -0.80 13.71
CA THR A 287 -14.70 -0.86 14.81
C THR A 287 -14.87 0.36 15.72
N ARG A 288 -14.99 0.12 17.02
CA ARG A 288 -15.11 1.17 18.06
C ARG A 288 -13.92 1.22 18.99
N ASP A 289 -13.34 0.06 19.28
CA ASP A 289 -12.18 -0.08 20.14
C ASP A 289 -10.90 -0.18 19.30
N PHE A 290 -10.03 0.82 19.44
CA PHE A 290 -8.73 0.89 18.79
C PHE A 290 -7.57 0.62 19.76
N ASP A 291 -7.84 0.52 21.06
CA ASP A 291 -6.79 0.27 22.06
C ASP A 291 -6.16 -1.11 21.88
N ARG A 292 -6.90 -2.05 21.31
CA ARG A 292 -6.39 -3.39 20.95
C ARG A 292 -5.22 -3.34 19.94
N TYR A 293 -5.06 -2.24 19.22
CA TYR A 293 -3.95 -2.04 18.28
C TYR A 293 -2.81 -1.22 18.89
N ALA A 294 -2.97 -0.64 20.07
CA ALA A 294 -1.89 0.09 20.73
C ALA A 294 -0.81 -0.88 21.23
N VAL A 295 0.46 -0.57 21.01
CA VAL A 295 1.55 -1.34 21.62
C VAL A 295 1.45 -1.27 23.14
N LYS A 296 1.08 -0.10 23.68
CA LYS A 296 0.77 0.08 25.09
C LYS A 296 -0.56 0.84 25.21
N PRO A 297 -1.64 0.13 25.61
CA PRO A 297 -2.93 0.79 25.82
C PRO A 297 -2.85 1.96 26.79
N GLY A 298 -3.52 3.07 26.45
CA GLY A 298 -3.52 4.29 27.24
C GLY A 298 -2.28 5.18 27.08
N ALA A 299 -1.24 4.76 26.34
CA ALA A 299 -0.12 5.66 26.02
C ALA A 299 -0.54 6.68 24.94
N PRO A 300 0.03 7.91 24.96
CA PRO A 300 -0.25 8.88 23.91
C PRO A 300 0.32 8.40 22.58
N LEU A 301 -0.55 8.27 21.58
CA LEU A 301 -0.15 7.81 20.24
C LEU A 301 0.48 8.96 19.44
N MET A 302 1.56 8.66 18.72
CA MET A 302 2.19 9.59 17.82
C MET A 302 1.52 9.56 16.44
N ARG A 303 1.09 10.73 15.94
CA ARG A 303 0.54 10.87 14.60
C ARG A 303 1.62 10.58 13.56
N ASP A 304 1.25 9.92 12.46
CA ASP A 304 2.15 9.67 11.35
C ASP A 304 2.33 10.91 10.45
N LEU A 305 3.33 10.88 9.58
CA LEU A 305 3.64 11.95 8.63
C LEU A 305 2.48 12.20 7.64
N PHE A 306 2.45 13.40 7.04
CA PHE A 306 1.53 13.82 5.98
C PHE A 306 0.07 14.05 6.40
N LEU A 307 -0.22 14.04 7.69
CA LEU A 307 -1.56 14.23 8.25
C LEU A 307 -1.62 15.53 9.09
N ASP A 308 -2.61 16.38 8.81
CA ASP A 308 -2.89 17.62 9.57
C ASP A 308 -3.59 17.33 10.90
#